data_d67fa617d676fa444d098dfec2dac003
#
_entry.id   d67fa617d676fa444d098dfec2dac003
#
_cell.length_a   1.000
_cell.length_b   1.000
_cell.length_c   1.000
_cell.angle_alpha   90.00
_cell.angle_beta   90.00
_cell.angle_gamma   90.00
#
_symmetry.space_group_name_H-M   'P 1'
#
loop_
_entity.id
_entity.type
_entity.pdbx_description
1 polymer ?
#
loop_
_entity_poly.entity_id
_entity_poly.type
_entity_poly.pdbx_seq_one_letter_code
_entity_poly.pdbx_strand_id
1 'polypeptide(L)'
;MKIAFFPGCTAQADQIGYEASVRTIMPKLGVELAEMEGAACCGYPPYSSVSEVAWFYSSARDMAIAEGMQLPLFTLCNGCHLSFAETKHALAKDDNLKAKINEKLASESLHYEGKAELLHVFELLHDRLGKEKITTAVTKPLTGFRFGAHPGCHSIRPSRLGRPDDAENPRKLNDLINWTGAQAVDYPGMIDCCGSSLASASGKTVMEIAGDKLKTVKSLYLDGLVTTCPFCFKVYDNRQRAIASTIGDRTLEVPIFYYTQLLGLAMGLKQEQLGLELNQSPIDPVLAKIGGV
;
A
#
# COMPACT_ATOMS: atom_id res chain seq x y z
N MET A 1 -15.91 12.83 2.75
CA MET A 1 -15.47 13.09 1.38
C MET A 1 -15.73 11.87 0.52
N LYS A 2 -15.96 12.03 -0.80
CA LYS A 2 -16.15 10.91 -1.75
C LYS A 2 -14.93 10.80 -2.66
N ILE A 3 -14.46 9.58 -2.93
CA ILE A 3 -13.26 9.31 -3.73
C ILE A 3 -13.49 8.10 -4.65
N ALA A 4 -12.90 8.08 -5.84
CA ALA A 4 -12.90 6.95 -6.75
C ALA A 4 -11.93 5.89 -6.22
N PHE A 5 -12.43 4.70 -5.90
CA PHE A 5 -11.65 3.67 -5.24
C PHE A 5 -11.08 2.68 -6.24
N PHE A 6 -9.75 2.66 -6.32
CA PHE A 6 -8.97 1.73 -7.10
C PHE A 6 -8.16 0.81 -6.17
N PRO A 7 -8.67 -0.36 -5.79
CA PRO A 7 -7.97 -1.26 -4.88
C PRO A 7 -6.69 -1.84 -5.48
N GLY A 8 -6.66 -2.00 -6.81
CA GLY A 8 -5.59 -2.66 -7.54
C GLY A 8 -5.73 -4.19 -7.56
N CYS A 9 -5.24 -4.81 -8.63
CA CYS A 9 -5.43 -6.24 -8.89
C CYS A 9 -4.91 -7.17 -7.79
N THR A 10 -3.79 -6.82 -7.15
CA THR A 10 -3.20 -7.65 -6.08
C THR A 10 -4.04 -7.62 -4.80
N ALA A 11 -4.65 -6.48 -4.45
CA ALA A 11 -5.53 -6.40 -3.29
C ALA A 11 -6.78 -7.27 -3.50
N GLN A 12 -7.39 -7.19 -4.69
CA GLN A 12 -8.62 -7.92 -5.00
C GLN A 12 -8.41 -9.44 -5.17
N ALA A 13 -7.29 -9.85 -5.78
CA ALA A 13 -7.09 -11.26 -6.11
C ALA A 13 -6.37 -12.05 -5.02
N ASP A 14 -5.54 -11.40 -4.20
CA ASP A 14 -4.50 -12.09 -3.42
C ASP A 14 -4.38 -11.53 -1.98
N GLN A 15 -4.72 -10.25 -1.80
CA GLN A 15 -4.56 -9.54 -0.52
C GLN A 15 -5.91 -8.96 -0.06
N ILE A 16 -6.94 -9.82 -0.07
CA ILE A 16 -8.34 -9.46 0.22
C ILE A 16 -8.50 -8.82 1.61
N GLY A 17 -7.72 -9.26 2.60
CA GLY A 17 -7.72 -8.67 3.96
C GLY A 17 -7.35 -7.19 3.97
N TYR A 18 -6.50 -6.74 3.03
CA TYR A 18 -6.21 -5.31 2.90
C TYR A 18 -7.43 -4.52 2.47
N GLU A 19 -8.09 -4.96 1.39
CA GLU A 19 -9.30 -4.31 0.89
C GLU A 19 -10.42 -4.33 1.95
N ALA A 20 -10.61 -5.47 2.63
CA ALA A 20 -11.61 -5.61 3.69
C ALA A 20 -11.40 -4.59 4.82
N SER A 21 -10.15 -4.44 5.29
CA SER A 21 -9.81 -3.46 6.32
C SER A 21 -10.07 -2.02 5.87
N VAL A 22 -9.72 -1.67 4.62
CA VAL A 22 -9.97 -0.34 4.05
C VAL A 22 -11.47 -0.05 3.96
N ARG A 23 -12.26 -0.98 3.39
CA ARG A 23 -13.72 -0.84 3.27
C ARG A 23 -14.40 -0.70 4.63
N THR A 24 -13.81 -1.29 5.67
CA THR A 24 -14.35 -1.22 7.03
C THR A 24 -14.04 0.10 7.72
N ILE A 25 -12.81 0.64 7.58
CA ILE A 25 -12.40 1.84 8.32
C ILE A 25 -12.78 3.15 7.61
N MET A 26 -12.75 3.20 6.27
CA MET A 26 -12.95 4.45 5.53
C MET A 26 -14.30 5.12 5.80
N PRO A 27 -15.45 4.40 5.82
CA PRO A 27 -16.74 5.02 6.16
C PRO A 27 -16.76 5.60 7.57
N LYS A 28 -16.09 4.95 8.53
CA LYS A 28 -15.99 5.42 9.93
C LYS A 28 -15.14 6.69 10.07
N LEU A 29 -14.24 6.92 9.11
CA LEU A 29 -13.45 8.13 8.99
C LEU A 29 -14.15 9.21 8.14
N GLY A 30 -15.39 8.97 7.69
CA GLY A 30 -16.15 9.90 6.85
C GLY A 30 -15.71 9.94 5.39
N VAL A 31 -15.11 8.85 4.90
CA VAL A 31 -14.72 8.69 3.50
C VAL A 31 -15.65 7.69 2.82
N GLU A 32 -16.31 8.13 1.75
CA GLU A 32 -17.13 7.30 0.87
C GLU A 32 -16.27 6.78 -0.29
N LEU A 33 -16.21 5.47 -0.44
CA LEU A 33 -15.51 4.79 -1.52
C LEU A 33 -16.48 4.57 -2.69
N ALA A 34 -16.28 5.26 -3.80
CA ALA A 34 -17.04 5.06 -5.02
C ALA A 34 -16.35 4.02 -5.91
N GLU A 35 -17.07 2.96 -6.26
CA GLU A 35 -16.53 1.91 -7.13
C GLU A 35 -16.22 2.46 -8.53
N MET A 36 -15.07 2.08 -9.06
CA MET A 36 -14.65 2.41 -10.41
C MET A 36 -15.07 1.27 -11.36
N GLU A 37 -16.31 1.31 -11.83
CA GLU A 37 -16.81 0.29 -12.76
C GLU A 37 -15.95 0.23 -14.02
N GLY A 38 -15.58 -0.98 -14.43
CA GLY A 38 -14.74 -1.22 -15.58
C GLY A 38 -13.25 -0.95 -15.38
N ALA A 39 -12.80 -0.48 -14.21
CA ALA A 39 -11.38 -0.34 -13.94
C ALA A 39 -10.65 -1.67 -14.04
N ALA A 40 -9.40 -1.64 -14.49
CA ALA A 40 -8.59 -2.81 -14.74
C ALA A 40 -7.24 -2.76 -13.98
N CYS A 41 -6.26 -3.56 -14.38
CA CYS A 41 -4.92 -3.46 -13.79
C CYS A 41 -4.21 -2.19 -14.27
N CYS A 42 -3.53 -1.48 -13.39
CA CYS A 42 -2.70 -0.31 -13.75
C CYS A 42 -1.53 -0.62 -14.71
N GLY A 43 -1.29 -1.90 -15.01
CA GLY A 43 -0.25 -2.36 -15.93
C GLY A 43 1.15 -2.53 -15.33
N TYR A 44 1.38 -2.13 -14.08
CA TYR A 44 2.68 -2.29 -13.43
C TYR A 44 2.73 -3.56 -12.57
N PRO A 45 3.84 -4.32 -12.57
CA PRO A 45 5.01 -4.24 -13.47
C PRO A 45 4.84 -4.98 -14.82
N PRO A 46 3.78 -5.80 -15.09
CA PRO A 46 3.80 -6.68 -16.28
C PRO A 46 3.89 -5.92 -17.59
N TYR A 47 3.02 -4.93 -17.80
CA TYR A 47 3.00 -4.19 -19.06
C TYR A 47 4.21 -3.28 -19.22
N SER A 48 4.67 -2.65 -18.13
CA SER A 48 5.86 -1.79 -18.16
C SER A 48 7.13 -2.53 -18.60
N SER A 49 7.17 -3.84 -18.40
CA SER A 49 8.31 -4.69 -18.83
C SER A 49 8.24 -5.11 -20.31
N VAL A 50 7.09 -4.95 -20.97
CA VAL A 50 6.87 -5.45 -22.35
C VAL A 50 6.59 -4.31 -23.32
N SER A 51 5.75 -3.35 -22.94
CA SER A 51 5.32 -2.25 -23.80
C SER A 51 4.93 -1.03 -22.98
N GLU A 52 5.71 0.04 -23.11
CA GLU A 52 5.42 1.32 -22.45
C GLU A 52 4.06 1.89 -22.89
N VAL A 53 3.70 1.75 -24.18
CA VAL A 53 2.40 2.20 -24.69
C VAL A 53 1.25 1.42 -24.05
N ALA A 54 1.38 0.10 -23.91
CA ALA A 54 0.35 -0.72 -23.26
C ALA A 54 0.22 -0.38 -21.78
N TRP A 55 1.34 -0.12 -21.11
CA TRP A 55 1.36 0.31 -19.74
C TRP A 55 0.65 1.66 -19.55
N PHE A 56 1.04 2.66 -20.32
CA PHE A 56 0.44 3.99 -20.23
C PHE A 56 -1.04 3.99 -20.65
N TYR A 57 -1.41 3.19 -21.64
CA TYR A 57 -2.82 3.00 -21.99
C TYR A 57 -3.64 2.47 -20.81
N SER A 58 -3.17 1.40 -20.16
CA SER A 58 -3.88 0.80 -19.03
C SER A 58 -4.05 1.78 -17.86
N SER A 59 -2.99 2.48 -17.49
CA SER A 59 -3.03 3.51 -16.44
C SER A 59 -3.88 4.71 -16.81
N ALA A 60 -3.77 5.22 -18.05
CA ALA A 60 -4.56 6.36 -18.52
C ALA A 60 -6.06 6.03 -18.58
N ARG A 61 -6.39 4.79 -18.92
CA ARG A 61 -7.75 4.28 -18.93
C ARG A 61 -8.41 4.37 -17.54
N ASP A 62 -7.73 3.86 -16.51
CA ASP A 62 -8.26 3.91 -15.14
C ASP A 62 -8.36 5.37 -14.64
N MET A 63 -7.38 6.23 -14.96
CA MET A 63 -7.45 7.65 -14.64
C MET A 63 -8.61 8.34 -15.38
N ALA A 64 -8.87 8.01 -16.65
CA ALA A 64 -9.99 8.58 -17.41
C ALA A 64 -11.35 8.19 -16.81
N ILE A 65 -11.48 6.97 -16.24
CA ILE A 65 -12.69 6.58 -15.50
C ILE A 65 -12.87 7.48 -14.27
N ALA A 66 -11.83 7.71 -13.49
CA ALA A 66 -11.90 8.59 -12.32
C ALA A 66 -12.22 10.05 -12.71
N GLU A 67 -11.65 10.54 -13.82
CA GLU A 67 -11.95 11.85 -14.40
C GLU A 67 -13.42 11.97 -14.79
N GLY A 68 -13.99 10.93 -15.42
CA GLY A 68 -15.41 10.86 -15.74
C GLY A 68 -16.32 10.89 -14.51
N MET A 69 -15.85 10.33 -13.39
CA MET A 69 -16.54 10.40 -12.10
C MET A 69 -16.37 11.75 -11.38
N GLN A 70 -15.46 12.59 -11.83
CA GLN A 70 -15.07 13.86 -11.19
C GLN A 70 -14.61 13.68 -9.73
N LEU A 71 -13.90 12.59 -9.44
CA LEU A 71 -13.44 12.23 -8.11
C LEU A 71 -11.91 12.03 -8.10
N PRO A 72 -11.24 12.30 -6.97
CA PRO A 72 -9.86 11.90 -6.78
C PRO A 72 -9.72 10.37 -6.89
N LEU A 73 -8.70 9.89 -7.58
CA LEU A 73 -8.38 8.47 -7.70
C LEU A 73 -7.55 8.02 -6.49
N PHE A 74 -8.14 7.17 -5.66
CA PHE A 74 -7.52 6.64 -4.46
C PHE A 74 -7.06 5.19 -4.68
N THR A 75 -5.80 4.90 -4.40
CA THR A 75 -5.25 3.55 -4.52
C THR A 75 -4.50 3.09 -3.28
N LEU A 76 -4.56 1.77 -3.04
CA LEU A 76 -3.92 1.08 -1.92
C LEU A 76 -2.48 0.65 -2.22
N CYS A 77 -2.13 0.56 -3.49
CA CYS A 77 -0.88 -0.05 -3.92
C CYS A 77 0.15 1.01 -4.32
N ASN A 78 1.33 0.95 -3.69
CA ASN A 78 2.46 1.82 -4.04
C ASN A 78 2.85 1.71 -5.52
N GLY A 79 2.77 0.49 -6.09
CA GLY A 79 3.06 0.24 -7.51
C GLY A 79 2.00 0.84 -8.43
N CYS A 80 0.71 0.77 -8.06
CA CYS A 80 -0.36 1.40 -8.84
C CYS A 80 -0.24 2.93 -8.80
N HIS A 81 0.02 3.50 -7.61
CA HIS A 81 0.24 4.93 -7.49
C HIS A 81 1.45 5.40 -8.31
N LEU A 82 2.55 4.63 -8.32
CA LEU A 82 3.70 4.91 -9.18
C LEU A 82 3.29 4.86 -10.66
N SER A 83 2.55 3.83 -11.07
CA SER A 83 2.10 3.64 -12.45
C SER A 83 1.30 4.85 -12.96
N PHE A 84 0.34 5.30 -12.16
CA PHE A 84 -0.45 6.49 -12.47
C PHE A 84 0.41 7.77 -12.53
N ALA A 85 1.32 7.95 -11.58
CA ALA A 85 2.19 9.13 -11.56
C ALA A 85 3.17 9.16 -12.74
N GLU A 86 3.79 8.03 -13.11
CA GLU A 86 4.65 7.93 -14.30
C GLU A 86 3.86 8.21 -15.59
N THR A 87 2.68 7.60 -15.73
CA THR A 87 1.81 7.83 -16.89
C THR A 87 1.41 9.30 -17.00
N LYS A 88 0.96 9.90 -15.89
CA LYS A 88 0.61 11.32 -15.85
C LYS A 88 1.79 12.22 -16.26
N HIS A 89 2.97 11.91 -15.74
CA HIS A 89 4.19 12.65 -16.07
C HIS A 89 4.61 12.49 -17.54
N ALA A 90 4.57 11.27 -18.08
CA ALA A 90 4.94 10.99 -19.47
C ALA A 90 3.97 11.66 -20.45
N LEU A 91 2.66 11.51 -20.23
CA LEU A 91 1.63 12.06 -21.11
C LEU A 91 1.50 13.59 -21.01
N ALA A 92 1.98 14.21 -19.93
CA ALA A 92 2.08 15.66 -19.82
C ALA A 92 3.26 16.24 -20.60
N LYS A 93 4.25 15.42 -21.00
CA LYS A 93 5.46 15.86 -21.73
C LYS A 93 5.43 15.50 -23.21
N ASP A 94 4.55 14.59 -23.61
CA ASP A 94 4.46 14.10 -24.99
C ASP A 94 3.01 14.12 -25.46
N ASP A 95 2.63 15.21 -26.14
CA ASP A 95 1.29 15.40 -26.70
C ASP A 95 0.96 14.37 -27.80
N ASN A 96 1.96 13.89 -28.54
CA ASN A 96 1.74 12.85 -29.57
C ASN A 96 1.41 11.52 -28.91
N LEU A 97 2.11 11.14 -27.86
CA LEU A 97 1.81 9.93 -27.09
C LEU A 97 0.44 10.03 -26.43
N LYS A 98 0.10 11.18 -25.84
CA LYS A 98 -1.21 11.45 -25.26
C LYS A 98 -2.32 11.33 -26.29
N ALA A 99 -2.15 11.91 -27.48
CA ALA A 99 -3.11 11.80 -28.57
C ALA A 99 -3.33 10.34 -29.02
N LYS A 100 -2.23 9.57 -29.17
CA LYS A 100 -2.27 8.15 -29.51
C LYS A 100 -2.99 7.30 -28.45
N ILE A 101 -2.79 7.61 -27.16
CA ILE A 101 -3.51 6.92 -26.07
C ILE A 101 -5.01 7.27 -26.14
N ASN A 102 -5.35 8.54 -26.31
CA ASN A 102 -6.75 8.98 -26.40
C ASN A 102 -7.47 8.44 -27.63
N GLU A 103 -6.79 8.29 -28.77
CA GLU A 103 -7.34 7.60 -29.97
C GLU A 103 -7.80 6.18 -29.62
N LYS A 104 -7.00 5.45 -28.83
CA LYS A 104 -7.37 4.10 -28.37
C LYS A 104 -8.51 4.11 -27.33
N LEU A 105 -8.49 5.03 -26.40
CA LEU A 105 -9.52 5.19 -25.36
C LEU A 105 -10.89 5.56 -25.96
N ALA A 106 -10.91 6.24 -27.08
CA ALA A 106 -12.15 6.62 -27.78
C ALA A 106 -13.04 5.42 -28.16
N SER A 107 -12.44 4.24 -28.42
CA SER A 107 -13.20 3.01 -28.70
C SER A 107 -14.03 2.53 -27.49
N GLU A 108 -13.65 2.94 -26.28
CA GLU A 108 -14.34 2.66 -25.02
C GLU A 108 -15.16 3.87 -24.51
N SER A 109 -15.31 4.91 -25.33
CA SER A 109 -15.94 6.17 -24.95
C SER A 109 -15.25 6.87 -23.77
N LEU A 110 -13.95 6.65 -23.61
CA LEU A 110 -13.12 7.27 -22.59
C LEU A 110 -12.20 8.32 -23.19
N HIS A 111 -11.84 9.31 -22.38
CA HIS A 111 -10.87 10.34 -22.74
C HIS A 111 -10.06 10.75 -21.51
N TYR A 112 -8.73 10.66 -21.62
CA TYR A 112 -7.79 11.05 -20.58
C TYR A 112 -7.39 12.50 -20.72
N GLU A 113 -7.70 13.32 -19.72
CA GLU A 113 -7.35 14.74 -19.67
C GLU A 113 -6.04 15.01 -18.88
N GLY A 114 -5.72 14.18 -17.91
CA GLY A 114 -4.60 14.34 -16.98
C GLY A 114 -4.96 15.17 -15.74
N LYS A 115 -6.25 15.35 -15.47
CA LYS A 115 -6.76 16.16 -14.36
C LYS A 115 -7.00 15.38 -13.08
N ALA A 116 -7.07 14.04 -13.15
CA ALA A 116 -7.30 13.21 -11.97
C ALA A 116 -6.28 13.53 -10.87
N GLU A 117 -6.77 13.87 -9.69
CA GLU A 117 -5.96 13.92 -8.49
C GLU A 117 -5.64 12.48 -8.06
N LEU A 118 -4.37 12.17 -7.81
CA LEU A 118 -3.94 10.86 -7.34
C LEU A 118 -3.78 10.90 -5.83
N LEU A 119 -4.38 9.95 -5.14
CA LEU A 119 -4.26 9.80 -3.69
C LEU A 119 -3.74 8.41 -3.34
N HIS A 120 -2.61 8.36 -2.68
CA HIS A 120 -2.14 7.17 -1.97
C HIS A 120 -2.76 7.12 -0.57
N VAL A 121 -2.74 5.94 0.05
CA VAL A 121 -3.23 5.77 1.43
C VAL A 121 -2.54 6.71 2.43
N PHE A 122 -1.26 7.05 2.22
CA PHE A 122 -0.55 8.03 3.05
C PHE A 122 -1.14 9.43 2.89
N GLU A 123 -1.34 9.86 1.65
CA GLU A 123 -1.89 11.20 1.38
C GLU A 123 -3.31 11.33 1.90
N LEU A 124 -4.12 10.28 1.75
CA LEU A 124 -5.48 10.30 2.28
C LEU A 124 -5.49 10.36 3.81
N LEU A 125 -4.81 9.43 4.47
CA LEU A 125 -4.90 9.30 5.93
C LEU A 125 -4.09 10.35 6.68
N HIS A 126 -2.87 10.66 6.20
CA HIS A 126 -1.97 11.59 6.87
C HIS A 126 -2.28 13.04 6.49
N ASP A 127 -2.34 13.35 5.18
CA ASP A 127 -2.40 14.74 4.72
C ASP A 127 -3.83 15.29 4.66
N ARG A 128 -4.83 14.46 4.25
CA ARG A 128 -6.22 14.90 4.08
C ARG A 128 -7.06 14.74 5.34
N LEU A 129 -7.01 13.59 5.99
CA LEU A 129 -7.75 13.34 7.23
C LEU A 129 -7.01 13.92 8.44
N GLY A 130 -5.71 13.74 8.48
CA GLY A 130 -4.83 14.32 9.49
C GLY A 130 -4.93 13.67 10.88
N LYS A 131 -4.03 14.13 11.76
CA LYS A 131 -3.84 13.58 13.10
C LYS A 131 -5.12 13.59 13.93
N GLU A 132 -5.81 14.71 13.97
CA GLU A 132 -6.99 14.88 14.83
C GLU A 132 -8.09 13.87 14.50
N LYS A 133 -8.38 13.71 13.20
CA LYS A 133 -9.41 12.78 12.73
C LYS A 133 -9.05 11.33 13.07
N ILE A 134 -7.80 10.93 12.86
CA ILE A 134 -7.33 9.57 13.15
C ILE A 134 -7.34 9.31 14.65
N THR A 135 -6.76 10.20 15.46
CA THR A 135 -6.69 10.01 16.93
C THR A 135 -8.06 10.01 17.58
N THR A 136 -9.01 10.81 17.09
CA THR A 136 -10.40 10.80 17.57
C THR A 136 -11.10 9.47 17.28
N ALA A 137 -10.76 8.79 16.20
CA ALA A 137 -11.33 7.49 15.86
C ALA A 137 -10.72 6.33 16.69
N VAL A 138 -9.58 6.53 17.33
CA VAL A 138 -8.91 5.53 18.18
C VAL A 138 -9.64 5.41 19.51
N THR A 139 -10.27 4.27 19.75
CA THR A 139 -11.01 3.95 20.99
C THR A 139 -10.26 2.98 21.89
N LYS A 140 -9.32 2.22 21.34
CA LYS A 140 -8.41 1.30 22.03
C LYS A 140 -6.96 1.60 21.63
N PRO A 141 -6.32 2.59 22.26
CA PRO A 141 -4.94 2.93 21.94
C PRO A 141 -4.00 1.74 22.11
N LEU A 142 -3.10 1.55 21.14
CA LEU A 142 -2.12 0.47 21.14
C LEU A 142 -0.88 0.84 21.98
N THR A 143 -1.12 1.32 23.20
CA THR A 143 -0.06 1.75 24.12
C THR A 143 0.82 0.57 24.53
N GLY A 144 2.13 0.77 24.47
CA GLY A 144 3.13 -0.25 24.82
C GLY A 144 3.49 -1.21 23.67
N PHE A 145 2.86 -1.05 22.49
CA PHE A 145 3.29 -1.76 21.27
C PHE A 145 4.34 -0.95 20.51
N ARG A 146 5.29 -1.66 19.90
CA ARG A 146 6.39 -1.10 19.12
C ARG A 146 6.41 -1.73 17.72
N PHE A 147 6.24 -0.93 16.68
CA PHE A 147 6.21 -1.42 15.30
C PHE A 147 7.28 -0.77 14.44
N GLY A 148 7.85 -1.56 13.51
CA GLY A 148 8.64 -1.04 12.41
C GLY A 148 7.75 -0.56 11.26
N ALA A 149 8.04 0.62 10.71
CA ALA A 149 7.37 1.08 9.51
C ALA A 149 8.08 0.57 8.25
N HIS A 150 7.30 0.09 7.26
CA HIS A 150 7.82 -0.18 5.91
C HIS A 150 7.01 0.62 4.89
N PRO A 151 7.44 1.84 4.54
CA PRO A 151 6.69 2.70 3.62
C PRO A 151 6.59 2.10 2.20
N GLY A 152 7.56 1.23 1.85
CA GLY A 152 7.69 0.68 0.50
C GLY A 152 8.39 1.66 -0.46
N CYS A 153 9.16 1.13 -1.41
CA CYS A 153 10.01 1.96 -2.28
C CYS A 153 9.22 2.87 -3.22
N HIS A 154 8.08 2.42 -3.75
CA HIS A 154 7.31 3.17 -4.74
C HIS A 154 6.42 4.28 -4.15
N SER A 155 6.26 4.37 -2.83
CA SER A 155 5.64 5.52 -2.17
C SER A 155 6.60 6.69 -1.97
N ILE A 156 7.91 6.44 -2.07
CA ILE A 156 8.95 7.42 -1.79
C ILE A 156 9.86 7.70 -3.00
N ARG A 157 9.90 6.83 -4.01
CA ARG A 157 10.77 6.95 -5.20
C ARG A 157 10.03 6.64 -6.49
N PRO A 158 10.42 7.24 -7.62
CA PRO A 158 11.46 8.27 -7.77
C PRO A 158 10.95 9.66 -7.37
N SER A 159 11.80 10.44 -6.69
CA SER A 159 11.45 11.76 -6.13
C SER A 159 10.99 12.78 -7.18
N ARG A 160 11.46 12.65 -8.44
CA ARG A 160 11.06 13.52 -9.56
C ARG A 160 9.56 13.55 -9.85
N LEU A 161 8.80 12.57 -9.33
CA LEU A 161 7.35 12.47 -9.57
C LEU A 161 6.50 13.05 -8.43
N GLY A 162 7.10 13.67 -7.42
CA GLY A 162 6.35 14.13 -6.26
C GLY A 162 5.67 12.97 -5.55
N ARG A 163 6.47 12.10 -4.92
CA ARG A 163 5.93 10.90 -4.26
C ARG A 163 5.18 11.24 -2.97
N PRO A 164 4.31 10.33 -2.48
CA PRO A 164 3.53 10.52 -1.25
C PRO A 164 4.35 10.89 -0.01
N ASP A 165 5.62 10.45 0.08
CA ASP A 165 6.47 10.76 1.23
C ASP A 165 7.91 11.05 0.77
N ASP A 166 8.75 11.53 1.68
CA ASP A 166 10.14 11.87 1.42
C ASP A 166 10.97 10.63 1.03
N ALA A 167 11.88 10.81 0.05
CA ALA A 167 12.66 9.71 -0.51
C ALA A 167 13.77 9.18 0.41
N GLU A 168 14.26 10.00 1.33
CA GLU A 168 15.40 9.71 2.20
C GLU A 168 14.98 9.60 3.67
N ASN A 169 13.97 10.37 4.09
CA ASN A 169 13.48 10.39 5.45
C ASN A 169 11.93 10.34 5.52
N PRO A 170 11.31 9.25 5.04
CA PRO A 170 9.85 9.11 5.09
C PRO A 170 9.35 9.04 6.53
N ARG A 171 8.29 9.78 6.83
CA ARG A 171 7.74 9.88 8.18
C ARG A 171 6.24 9.58 8.28
N LYS A 172 5.50 9.66 7.19
CA LYS A 172 4.03 9.55 7.25
C LYS A 172 3.56 8.24 7.85
N LEU A 173 4.18 7.09 7.52
CA LEU A 173 3.79 5.82 8.12
C LEU A 173 4.16 5.75 9.61
N ASN A 174 5.31 6.32 10.01
CA ASN A 174 5.69 6.43 11.41
C ASN A 174 4.67 7.26 12.20
N ASP A 175 4.28 8.41 11.67
CA ASP A 175 3.29 9.29 12.28
C ASP A 175 1.93 8.58 12.41
N LEU A 176 1.48 7.92 11.34
CA LEU A 176 0.24 7.16 11.33
C LEU A 176 0.25 6.03 12.39
N ILE A 177 1.35 5.30 12.55
CA ILE A 177 1.52 4.29 13.61
C ILE A 177 1.43 4.96 14.99
N ASN A 178 2.14 6.07 15.19
CA ASN A 178 2.12 6.80 16.45
C ASN A 178 0.72 7.32 16.80
N TRP A 179 -0.09 7.71 15.81
CA TRP A 179 -1.46 8.17 16.01
C TRP A 179 -2.43 7.06 16.45
N THR A 180 -2.05 5.78 16.31
CA THR A 180 -2.81 4.66 16.90
C THR A 180 -2.55 4.47 18.40
N GLY A 181 -1.62 5.22 18.99
CA GLY A 181 -1.14 5.03 20.37
C GLY A 181 0.05 4.07 20.50
N ALA A 182 0.44 3.38 19.43
CA ALA A 182 1.67 2.59 19.37
C ALA A 182 2.90 3.49 19.19
N GLN A 183 4.08 2.89 19.28
CA GLN A 183 5.36 3.54 18.98
C GLN A 183 5.90 3.03 17.64
N ALA A 184 6.08 3.92 16.67
CA ALA A 184 6.89 3.65 15.50
C ALA A 184 8.38 3.70 15.87
N VAL A 185 9.13 2.68 15.45
CA VAL A 185 10.56 2.57 15.75
C VAL A 185 11.34 2.63 14.44
N ASP A 186 12.29 3.54 14.35
CA ASP A 186 13.23 3.61 13.25
C ASP A 186 14.22 2.45 13.33
N TYR A 187 14.54 1.86 12.20
CA TYR A 187 15.47 0.73 12.13
C TYR A 187 16.31 0.77 10.85
N PRO A 188 17.53 0.20 10.86
CA PRO A 188 18.37 0.10 9.65
C PRO A 188 17.65 -0.65 8.53
N GLY A 189 17.67 -0.09 7.32
CA GLY A 189 17.01 -0.70 6.16
C GLY A 189 15.50 -0.44 6.07
N MET A 190 14.93 0.49 6.84
CA MET A 190 13.50 0.83 6.80
C MET A 190 13.01 1.15 5.37
N ILE A 191 13.81 1.90 4.61
CA ILE A 191 13.50 2.34 3.23
C ILE A 191 13.98 1.38 2.14
N ASP A 192 14.59 0.25 2.50
CA ASP A 192 15.05 -0.74 1.53
C ASP A 192 13.86 -1.47 0.90
N CYS A 193 14.02 -1.82 -0.38
CA CYS A 193 12.99 -2.53 -1.14
C CYS A 193 12.68 -3.90 -0.54
N CYS A 194 11.43 -4.34 -0.63
CA CYS A 194 11.03 -5.72 -0.29
C CYS A 194 11.51 -6.77 -1.32
N GLY A 195 12.04 -6.33 -2.45
CA GLY A 195 12.48 -7.21 -3.53
C GLY A 195 11.38 -7.74 -4.45
N SER A 196 10.11 -7.45 -4.20
CA SER A 196 8.98 -8.05 -4.94
C SER A 196 9.10 -7.94 -6.46
N SER A 197 9.65 -6.84 -6.99
CA SER A 197 9.85 -6.63 -8.43
C SER A 197 10.86 -7.61 -9.05
N LEU A 198 11.71 -8.24 -8.24
CA LEU A 198 12.70 -9.25 -8.67
C LEU A 198 12.14 -10.67 -8.66
N ALA A 199 10.89 -10.87 -8.23
CA ALA A 199 10.35 -12.21 -7.99
C ALA A 199 10.32 -13.11 -9.23
N SER A 200 10.13 -12.53 -10.42
CA SER A 200 10.18 -13.25 -11.70
C SER A 200 11.59 -13.59 -12.17
N ALA A 201 12.60 -12.84 -11.73
CA ALA A 201 13.99 -13.05 -12.12
C ALA A 201 14.76 -13.93 -11.12
N SER A 202 14.59 -13.70 -9.82
CA SER A 202 15.25 -14.46 -8.77
C SER A 202 14.44 -14.47 -7.47
N GLY A 203 13.64 -15.51 -7.29
CA GLY A 203 12.89 -15.69 -6.04
C GLY A 203 13.82 -15.83 -4.82
N LYS A 204 14.99 -16.45 -4.98
CA LYS A 204 15.97 -16.59 -3.89
C LYS A 204 16.46 -15.22 -3.40
N THR A 205 16.85 -14.34 -4.31
CA THR A 205 17.30 -12.98 -3.96
C THR A 205 16.20 -12.19 -3.22
N VAL A 206 14.93 -12.35 -3.61
CA VAL A 206 13.81 -11.73 -2.89
C VAL A 206 13.74 -12.22 -1.44
N MET A 207 13.91 -13.54 -1.22
CA MET A 207 13.88 -14.12 0.13
C MET A 207 15.05 -13.64 0.99
N GLU A 208 16.25 -13.50 0.40
CA GLU A 208 17.44 -12.99 1.09
C GLU A 208 17.24 -11.51 1.51
N ILE A 209 16.83 -10.63 0.57
CA ILE A 209 16.55 -9.21 0.86
C ILE A 209 15.47 -9.07 1.94
N ALA A 210 14.37 -9.80 1.81
CA ALA A 210 13.30 -9.75 2.79
C ALA A 210 13.72 -10.31 4.15
N GLY A 211 14.54 -11.37 4.15
CA GLY A 211 15.07 -12.00 5.34
C GLY A 211 15.95 -11.07 6.17
N ASP A 212 16.81 -10.29 5.54
CA ASP A 212 17.67 -9.32 6.22
C ASP A 212 16.84 -8.26 6.95
N LYS A 213 15.79 -7.75 6.32
CA LYS A 213 14.87 -6.82 6.96
C LYS A 213 14.14 -7.45 8.15
N LEU A 214 13.57 -8.63 7.96
CA LEU A 214 12.83 -9.32 9.04
C LEU A 214 13.74 -9.70 10.21
N LYS A 215 14.99 -10.11 9.96
CA LYS A 215 15.99 -10.31 11.02
C LYS A 215 16.25 -9.03 11.81
N THR A 216 16.37 -7.89 11.13
CA THR A 216 16.56 -6.59 11.78
C THR A 216 15.36 -6.25 12.68
N VAL A 217 14.14 -6.36 12.16
CA VAL A 217 12.91 -6.12 12.93
C VAL A 217 12.83 -7.03 14.16
N LYS A 218 13.12 -8.34 13.99
CA LYS A 218 13.15 -9.33 15.07
C LYS A 218 14.20 -9.00 16.13
N SER A 219 15.42 -8.61 15.71
CA SER A 219 16.52 -8.31 16.63
C SER A 219 16.26 -7.10 17.52
N LEU A 220 15.38 -6.20 17.10
CA LEU A 220 14.95 -5.03 17.85
C LEU A 220 13.73 -5.31 18.77
N TYR A 221 13.27 -6.56 18.81
CA TYR A 221 12.12 -6.99 19.61
C TYR A 221 10.88 -6.13 19.34
N LEU A 222 10.62 -5.84 18.05
CA LEU A 222 9.41 -5.12 17.67
C LEU A 222 8.22 -6.09 17.66
N ASP A 223 7.04 -5.58 18.00
CA ASP A 223 5.80 -6.36 17.99
C ASP A 223 5.34 -6.69 16.55
N GLY A 224 5.94 -6.08 15.52
CA GLY A 224 5.72 -6.41 14.12
C GLY A 224 6.20 -5.36 13.14
N LEU A 225 5.96 -5.63 11.85
CA LEU A 225 6.22 -4.75 10.72
C LEU A 225 4.90 -4.27 10.12
N VAL A 226 4.77 -2.97 9.89
CA VAL A 226 3.58 -2.36 9.30
C VAL A 226 3.89 -1.84 7.90
N THR A 227 3.02 -2.15 6.94
CA THR A 227 3.13 -1.67 5.55
C THR A 227 1.79 -1.21 4.99
N THR A 228 1.83 -0.58 3.80
CA THR A 228 0.65 -0.13 3.05
C THR A 228 0.65 -0.65 1.61
N CYS A 229 1.56 -1.55 1.26
CA CYS A 229 1.69 -2.07 -0.10
C CYS A 229 1.38 -3.56 -0.16
N PRO A 230 0.41 -4.00 -1.00
CA PRO A 230 0.08 -5.42 -1.12
C PRO A 230 1.24 -6.28 -1.64
N PHE A 231 2.11 -5.75 -2.48
CA PHE A 231 3.33 -6.47 -2.91
C PHE A 231 4.32 -6.68 -1.77
N CYS A 232 4.54 -5.66 -0.93
CA CYS A 232 5.43 -5.78 0.22
C CYS A 232 4.86 -6.74 1.26
N PHE A 233 3.57 -6.63 1.55
CA PHE A 233 2.89 -7.53 2.46
C PHE A 233 2.98 -8.98 2.00
N LYS A 234 2.68 -9.25 0.73
CA LYS A 234 2.80 -10.60 0.14
C LYS A 234 4.20 -11.20 0.33
N VAL A 235 5.25 -10.40 0.26
CA VAL A 235 6.61 -10.88 0.49
C VAL A 235 6.83 -11.19 1.98
N TYR A 236 6.52 -10.26 2.87
CA TYR A 236 6.85 -10.39 4.29
C TYR A 236 5.90 -11.33 5.05
N ASP A 237 4.63 -11.35 4.70
CA ASP A 237 3.60 -12.17 5.34
C ASP A 237 3.51 -13.55 4.70
N ASN A 238 3.06 -13.63 3.43
CA ASN A 238 2.75 -14.92 2.80
C ASN A 238 4.01 -15.76 2.52
N ARG A 239 5.19 -15.17 2.39
CA ARG A 239 6.43 -15.89 2.10
C ARG A 239 7.36 -16.04 3.31
N GLN A 240 6.94 -15.68 4.50
CA GLN A 240 7.82 -15.67 5.68
C GLN A 240 8.43 -17.04 5.98
N ARG A 241 7.68 -18.15 5.81
CA ARG A 241 8.21 -19.52 5.95
C ARG A 241 9.30 -19.84 4.93
N ALA A 242 9.11 -19.42 3.67
CA ALA A 242 10.10 -19.60 2.62
C ALA A 242 11.34 -18.72 2.87
N ILE A 243 11.14 -17.52 3.36
CA ILE A 243 12.23 -16.62 3.79
C ILE A 243 13.04 -17.29 4.90
N ALA A 244 12.40 -17.74 5.96
CA ALA A 244 13.04 -18.42 7.09
C ALA A 244 13.89 -19.64 6.65
N SER A 245 13.36 -20.43 5.73
CA SER A 245 14.07 -21.55 5.13
C SER A 245 15.30 -21.12 4.32
N THR A 246 15.14 -20.08 3.49
CA THR A 246 16.21 -19.59 2.59
C THR A 246 17.40 -19.02 3.38
N ILE A 247 17.12 -18.27 4.46
CA ILE A 247 18.16 -17.63 5.27
C ILE A 247 18.67 -18.52 6.43
N GLY A 248 18.10 -19.74 6.57
CA GLY A 248 18.50 -20.69 7.60
C GLY A 248 18.07 -20.34 9.03
N ASP A 249 17.12 -19.41 9.21
CA ASP A 249 16.56 -19.02 10.52
C ASP A 249 15.12 -19.54 10.69
N ARG A 250 14.98 -20.76 11.20
CA ARG A 250 13.66 -21.38 11.45
C ARG A 250 12.87 -20.71 12.59
N THR A 251 13.49 -19.80 13.32
CA THR A 251 12.85 -19.05 14.41
C THR A 251 12.39 -17.67 13.96
N LEU A 252 12.47 -17.39 12.65
CA LEU A 252 12.01 -16.12 12.09
C LEU A 252 10.48 -16.05 12.17
N GLU A 253 10.00 -15.29 13.12
CA GLU A 253 8.60 -15.03 13.36
C GLU A 253 8.43 -13.53 13.60
N VAL A 254 7.86 -12.82 12.62
CA VAL A 254 7.62 -11.39 12.69
C VAL A 254 6.17 -11.13 12.27
N PRO A 255 5.31 -10.63 13.15
CA PRO A 255 3.95 -10.24 12.78
C PRO A 255 3.94 -9.14 11.71
N ILE A 256 3.13 -9.31 10.67
CA ILE A 256 3.01 -8.33 9.58
C ILE A 256 1.59 -7.80 9.53
N PHE A 257 1.45 -6.47 9.48
CA PHE A 257 0.15 -5.80 9.42
C PHE A 257 0.09 -4.81 8.27
N TYR A 258 -1.07 -4.71 7.64
CA TYR A 258 -1.41 -3.49 6.95
C TYR A 258 -1.70 -2.39 7.97
N TYR A 259 -1.32 -1.15 7.65
CA TYR A 259 -1.65 -0.03 8.54
C TYR A 259 -3.15 0.08 8.82
N THR A 260 -3.99 -0.21 7.83
CA THR A 260 -5.46 -0.17 7.99
C THR A 260 -6.00 -1.25 8.93
N GLN A 261 -5.35 -2.41 8.99
CA GLN A 261 -5.64 -3.44 9.99
C GLN A 261 -5.25 -2.94 11.40
N LEU A 262 -4.05 -2.36 11.53
CA LEU A 262 -3.57 -1.82 12.80
C LEU A 262 -4.46 -0.67 13.31
N LEU A 263 -4.82 0.26 12.43
CA LEU A 263 -5.76 1.33 12.75
C LEU A 263 -7.13 0.78 13.15
N GLY A 264 -7.65 -0.22 12.43
CA GLY A 264 -8.91 -0.86 12.76
C GLY A 264 -8.91 -1.49 14.16
N LEU A 265 -7.82 -2.16 14.56
CA LEU A 265 -7.64 -2.67 15.91
C LEU A 265 -7.65 -1.54 16.95
N ALA A 266 -6.95 -0.44 16.67
CA ALA A 266 -6.94 0.75 17.53
C ALA A 266 -8.31 1.45 17.60
N MET A 267 -9.15 1.31 16.57
CA MET A 267 -10.55 1.76 16.56
C MET A 267 -11.49 0.78 17.31
N GLY A 268 -10.98 -0.32 17.86
CA GLY A 268 -11.76 -1.32 18.58
C GLY A 268 -12.59 -2.23 17.68
N LEU A 269 -12.25 -2.36 16.40
CA LEU A 269 -12.96 -3.23 15.45
C LEU A 269 -12.57 -4.69 15.66
N LYS A 270 -13.46 -5.60 15.28
CA LYS A 270 -13.22 -7.04 15.36
C LYS A 270 -12.25 -7.51 14.27
N GLN A 271 -11.52 -8.58 14.57
CA GLN A 271 -10.50 -9.16 13.67
C GLN A 271 -11.09 -9.57 12.31
N GLU A 272 -12.27 -10.17 12.31
CA GLU A 272 -12.97 -10.64 11.11
C GLU A 272 -13.38 -9.47 10.18
N GLN A 273 -13.64 -8.29 10.74
CA GLN A 273 -13.95 -7.09 9.95
C GLN A 273 -12.73 -6.51 9.24
N LEU A 274 -11.54 -6.88 9.71
CA LEU A 274 -10.26 -6.38 9.22
C LEU A 274 -9.54 -7.40 8.34
N GLY A 275 -10.12 -8.60 8.14
CA GLY A 275 -9.52 -9.68 7.37
C GLY A 275 -8.20 -10.18 7.98
N LEU A 276 -8.04 -10.11 9.31
CA LEU A 276 -6.82 -10.52 10.00
C LEU A 276 -6.61 -12.03 9.96
N GLU A 277 -7.66 -12.82 9.82
CA GLU A 277 -7.61 -14.27 9.64
C GLU A 277 -6.91 -14.70 8.34
N LEU A 278 -6.70 -13.76 7.41
CA LEU A 278 -6.00 -14.01 6.14
C LEU A 278 -4.49 -13.76 6.24
N ASN A 279 -4.00 -13.17 7.34
CA ASN A 279 -2.58 -13.00 7.57
C ASN A 279 -1.92 -14.37 7.83
N GLN A 280 -0.76 -14.61 7.25
CA GLN A 280 -0.04 -15.88 7.39
C GLN A 280 1.14 -15.82 8.36
N SER A 281 1.60 -14.60 8.67
CA SER A 281 2.59 -14.36 9.72
C SER A 281 1.96 -14.55 11.11
N PRO A 282 2.76 -14.82 12.16
CA PRO A 282 2.25 -15.14 13.50
C PRO A 282 1.75 -13.89 14.25
N ILE A 283 0.56 -13.39 13.89
CA ILE A 283 -0.04 -12.20 14.52
C ILE A 283 -0.74 -12.50 15.85
N ASP A 284 -1.04 -13.76 16.18
CA ASP A 284 -1.78 -14.15 17.39
C ASP A 284 -1.21 -13.58 18.70
N PRO A 285 0.13 -13.55 18.92
CA PRO A 285 0.70 -12.98 20.14
C PRO A 285 0.35 -11.48 20.31
N VAL A 286 0.31 -10.74 19.20
CA VAL A 286 -0.07 -9.32 19.21
C VAL A 286 -1.56 -9.16 19.48
N LEU A 287 -2.40 -9.97 18.84
CA LEU A 287 -3.85 -9.95 19.03
C LEU A 287 -4.24 -10.33 20.46
N ALA A 288 -3.58 -11.33 21.06
CA ALA A 288 -3.82 -11.70 22.45
C ALA A 288 -3.46 -10.57 23.42
N LYS A 289 -2.35 -9.87 23.17
CA LYS A 289 -1.93 -8.71 23.97
C LYS A 289 -2.90 -7.53 23.82
N ILE A 290 -3.48 -7.29 22.64
CA ILE A 290 -4.51 -6.25 22.42
C ILE A 290 -5.85 -6.64 23.09
N GLY A 291 -6.22 -7.92 23.06
CA GLY A 291 -7.47 -8.42 23.67
C GLY A 291 -7.44 -8.48 25.20
N GLY A 292 -6.27 -8.47 25.81
CA GLY A 292 -6.07 -8.51 27.26
C GLY A 292 -5.97 -7.14 27.95
N VAL A 293 -6.14 -6.07 27.19
CA VAL A 293 -6.13 -4.66 27.68
C VAL A 293 -7.55 -4.12 27.79
#